data_64a780fa7a8395135ddeb5891204d984
#
_entry.id   64a780fa7a8395135ddeb5891204d984
#
_cell.length_a   1.000
_cell.length_b   1.000
_cell.length_c   1.000
_cell.angle_alpha   90.00
_cell.angle_beta   90.00
_cell.angle_gamma   90.00
#
_symmetry.space_group_name_H-M   'P 1'
#
loop_
_entity.id
_entity.type
_entity.pdbx_description
1 polymer ?
#
loop_
_entity_poly.entity_id
_entity_poly.type
_entity_poly.pdbx_seq_one_letter_code
_entity_poly.pdbx_strand_id
1 'polypeptide(L)'
;MQTIKTKLLSIKGFRKEAISTVNLSKSIFLGLVFALASQNEVKAQLTVTGQVRERAELREGQGTLQKKGDDAALFTSQRTRLNVGFAGYRYKVFVALQDVRVWGQDASTNNRITTEANNGLMVHEAWTELILNDTISKFQNISLKIGRQEISYDDQKVLGSLDWLQQGRRHDAVVFKFTNKGWIFDLGAAFNQNKELNAGTLYNGIPTAYGAGTNGIGTMYKSFQYAYLGKKFFFGDLSFLFFKDDFNKYVTIAAVKTPVQGVWSRTTTGFYYNVNPTRKINLTGSYYYQGGRNKDGRILSANLASITSTVQLGRKLFVGPGIDFLSGTNGTKAVTTDSRSNLFDPLYGTPHKFWGGMDYFYAANTFGSQGLMNYFFKAKYNAKDKLTLFAELHGFQSASTLSDGAGGTRNSYLGTELDLKMSYNFTKIINIEAGYSYMQATNSMASAQVKNVTNASLTPQWAYVSLKISPNFLAAKKI
;
A
#
# COMPACT_ATOMS: atom_id res chain seq x y z
N MET A 1 56.22 49.50 34.09
CA MET A 1 55.90 48.08 33.84
C MET A 1 54.59 47.76 34.53
N GLN A 2 53.57 48.04 33.84
CA GLN A 2 52.18 47.92 34.28
C GLN A 2 51.44 47.01 33.30
N THR A 3 50.43 46.35 33.84
CA THR A 3 49.27 45.82 33.14
C THR A 3 49.40 44.45 32.53
N ILE A 4 48.76 43.47 33.21
CA ILE A 4 47.71 42.56 32.69
C ILE A 4 47.09 41.79 33.88
N LYS A 5 46.03 42.36 34.46
CA LYS A 5 45.10 41.66 35.36
C LYS A 5 43.73 42.25 35.12
N THR A 6 43.04 41.77 34.08
CA THR A 6 41.58 41.94 33.94
C THR A 6 41.16 41.20 32.68
N LYS A 7 40.76 39.93 32.81
CA LYS A 7 39.86 39.22 31.90
C LYS A 7 39.62 37.75 32.33
N LEU A 8 39.18 37.57 33.57
CA LEU A 8 38.82 36.20 34.03
C LEU A 8 37.52 36.18 34.83
N LEU A 9 36.63 37.16 34.61
CA LEU A 9 35.35 37.27 35.35
C LEU A 9 34.10 37.17 34.48
N SER A 10 34.20 36.80 33.17
CA SER A 10 33.05 36.78 32.26
C SER A 10 32.56 35.37 31.83
N ILE A 11 33.19 34.29 32.27
CA ILE A 11 32.83 32.92 31.78
C ILE A 11 31.96 32.14 32.78
N LYS A 12 31.86 32.59 34.03
CA LYS A 12 31.02 31.90 35.04
C LYS A 12 29.54 32.26 35.03
N GLY A 13 29.15 33.39 34.42
CA GLY A 13 27.73 33.82 34.32
C GLY A 13 26.92 33.08 33.28
N PHE A 14 27.52 32.79 32.13
CA PHE A 14 26.78 32.16 31.01
C PHE A 14 26.42 30.67 31.21
N ARG A 15 27.16 29.97 32.09
CA ARG A 15 26.85 28.52 32.35
C ARG A 15 25.70 28.32 33.33
N LYS A 16 25.35 29.29 34.17
CA LYS A 16 24.24 29.15 35.12
C LYS A 16 22.88 29.47 34.47
N GLU A 17 22.83 30.38 33.52
CA GLU A 17 21.57 30.70 32.85
C GLU A 17 21.17 29.65 31.81
N ALA A 18 22.12 29.05 31.09
CA ALA A 18 21.84 27.96 30.15
C ALA A 18 21.32 26.68 30.84
N ILE A 19 21.82 26.39 32.07
CA ILE A 19 21.34 25.26 32.87
C ILE A 19 19.96 25.52 33.46
N SER A 20 19.65 26.80 33.79
CA SER A 20 18.33 27.20 34.29
C SER A 20 17.25 27.13 33.24
N THR A 21 17.52 27.52 31.99
CA THR A 21 16.54 27.49 30.90
C THR A 21 16.24 26.05 30.41
N VAL A 22 17.24 25.17 30.41
CA VAL A 22 17.03 23.73 30.05
C VAL A 22 16.24 22.99 31.13
N ASN A 23 16.43 23.34 32.41
CA ASN A 23 15.64 22.74 33.48
C ASN A 23 14.22 23.33 33.56
N LEU A 24 14.04 24.60 33.20
CA LEU A 24 12.72 25.23 33.13
C LEU A 24 11.88 24.67 31.98
N SER A 25 12.48 24.42 30.82
CA SER A 25 11.78 23.79 29.68
C SER A 25 11.38 22.34 29.96
N LYS A 26 12.23 21.57 30.65
CA LYS A 26 11.90 20.21 31.10
C LYS A 26 10.79 20.22 32.16
N SER A 27 10.82 21.17 33.09
CA SER A 27 9.79 21.29 34.12
C SER A 27 8.46 21.78 33.54
N ILE A 28 8.49 22.66 32.56
CA ILE A 28 7.28 23.12 31.82
C ILE A 28 6.71 21.95 30.97
N PHE A 29 7.56 21.20 30.31
CA PHE A 29 7.10 20.04 29.54
C PHE A 29 6.52 18.93 30.44
N LEU A 30 7.16 18.64 31.55
CA LEU A 30 6.66 17.70 32.58
C LEU A 30 5.38 18.23 33.25
N GLY A 31 5.31 19.55 33.54
CA GLY A 31 4.12 20.19 34.07
C GLY A 31 2.95 20.20 33.09
N LEU A 32 3.18 20.42 31.79
CA LEU A 32 2.15 20.29 30.76
C LEU A 32 1.64 18.84 30.61
N VAL A 33 2.54 17.86 30.68
CA VAL A 33 2.16 16.43 30.68
C VAL A 33 1.35 16.06 31.91
N PHE A 34 1.70 16.60 33.11
CA PHE A 34 0.95 16.38 34.35
C PHE A 34 -0.38 17.18 34.40
N ALA A 35 -0.42 18.39 33.86
CA ALA A 35 -1.67 19.18 33.78
C ALA A 35 -2.67 18.59 32.79
N LEU A 36 -2.20 17.94 31.74
CA LEU A 36 -3.03 17.17 30.81
C LEU A 36 -3.55 15.85 31.46
N ALA A 37 -2.86 15.33 32.48
CA ALA A 37 -3.26 14.11 33.18
C ALA A 37 -4.27 14.38 34.34
N SER A 38 -4.53 15.64 34.74
CA SER A 38 -5.35 15.97 35.91
C SER A 38 -6.75 16.53 35.60
N GLN A 39 -7.22 16.43 34.35
CA GLN A 39 -8.58 16.83 33.98
C GLN A 39 -9.57 15.68 34.23
N ASN A 40 -10.55 15.96 35.03
CA ASN A 40 -11.59 15.03 35.50
C ASN A 40 -12.29 14.24 34.39
N GLU A 41 -12.39 12.92 34.61
CA GLU A 41 -13.31 11.93 34.04
C GLU A 41 -13.46 11.82 32.51
N VAL A 42 -12.50 12.23 31.74
CA VAL A 42 -12.38 11.77 30.37
C VAL A 42 -11.51 10.52 30.41
N LYS A 43 -12.10 9.35 30.20
CA LYS A 43 -11.38 8.07 30.11
C LYS A 43 -10.48 8.06 28.88
N ALA A 44 -9.39 8.85 28.95
CA ALA A 44 -8.37 8.88 27.92
C ALA A 44 -7.68 7.52 27.83
N GLN A 45 -7.63 6.93 26.64
CA GLN A 45 -7.03 5.63 26.43
C GLN A 45 -5.73 5.78 25.65
N LEU A 46 -4.60 5.54 26.32
CA LEU A 46 -3.31 5.41 25.70
C LEU A 46 -3.08 3.95 25.29
N THR A 47 -2.68 3.72 24.05
CA THR A 47 -2.27 2.42 23.54
C THR A 47 -0.86 2.51 22.97
N VAL A 48 0.00 1.56 23.29
CA VAL A 48 1.34 1.45 22.73
C VAL A 48 1.52 0.02 22.24
N THR A 49 1.73 -0.16 20.95
CA THR A 49 1.94 -1.47 20.32
C THR A 49 3.21 -1.46 19.48
N GLY A 50 3.83 -2.60 19.34
CA GLY A 50 4.99 -2.79 18.48
C GLY A 50 4.72 -3.80 17.38
N GLN A 51 5.56 -3.80 16.38
CA GLN A 51 5.68 -4.88 15.43
C GLN A 51 7.12 -5.01 14.98
N VAL A 52 7.62 -6.25 15.00
CA VAL A 52 8.83 -6.64 14.27
C VAL A 52 8.41 -7.74 13.30
N ARG A 53 8.75 -7.56 12.03
CA ARG A 53 8.48 -8.53 10.96
C ARG A 53 9.72 -8.71 10.13
N GLU A 54 10.36 -9.84 10.28
CA GLU A 54 11.44 -10.31 9.40
C GLU A 54 10.85 -11.20 8.31
N ARG A 55 11.44 -11.15 7.12
CA ARG A 55 11.12 -12.04 6.01
C ARG A 55 12.38 -12.35 5.21
N ALA A 56 12.82 -13.61 5.31
CA ALA A 56 13.85 -14.17 4.47
C ALA A 56 13.22 -14.66 3.17
N GLU A 57 13.80 -14.31 2.04
CA GLU A 57 13.28 -14.60 0.70
C GLU A 57 14.36 -15.20 -0.18
N LEU A 58 14.01 -16.28 -0.88
CA LEU A 58 14.75 -16.82 -2.01
C LEU A 58 13.96 -16.45 -3.27
N ARG A 59 14.52 -15.61 -4.13
CA ARG A 59 13.90 -15.14 -5.36
C ARG A 59 14.66 -15.67 -6.58
N GLU A 60 13.97 -16.46 -7.36
CA GLU A 60 14.41 -16.90 -8.67
C GLU A 60 13.36 -16.44 -9.70
N GLY A 61 13.38 -15.11 -9.99
CA GLY A 61 12.47 -14.49 -10.93
C GLY A 61 11.15 -13.98 -10.34
N GLN A 62 11.07 -13.69 -9.04
CA GLN A 62 9.89 -13.04 -8.46
C GLN A 62 9.81 -11.57 -8.94
N GLY A 63 8.62 -11.14 -9.39
CA GLY A 63 8.32 -9.81 -9.94
C GLY A 63 8.72 -9.62 -11.39
N THR A 64 9.81 -10.22 -11.86
CA THR A 64 10.21 -10.29 -13.27
C THR A 64 10.81 -11.65 -13.57
N LEU A 65 10.76 -12.06 -14.84
CA LEU A 65 11.42 -13.31 -15.23
C LEU A 65 12.94 -13.16 -15.08
N GLN A 66 13.57 -14.20 -14.55
CA GLN A 66 15.03 -14.30 -14.48
C GLN A 66 15.58 -14.74 -15.83
N LYS A 67 16.77 -14.30 -16.20
CA LYS A 67 17.49 -14.87 -17.34
C LYS A 67 18.02 -16.24 -17.00
N LYS A 68 18.12 -17.11 -18.00
CA LYS A 68 18.78 -18.41 -17.81
C LYS A 68 20.24 -18.21 -17.44
N GLY A 69 20.66 -18.83 -16.36
CA GLY A 69 22.01 -18.77 -15.83
C GLY A 69 22.27 -17.68 -14.79
N ASP A 70 21.28 -16.81 -14.51
CA ASP A 70 21.39 -15.90 -13.38
C ASP A 70 21.19 -16.67 -12.05
N ASP A 71 21.91 -16.25 -11.01
CA ASP A 71 21.76 -16.82 -9.67
C ASP A 71 20.48 -16.35 -8.97
N ALA A 72 19.95 -17.18 -8.09
CA ALA A 72 18.83 -16.80 -7.22
C ALA A 72 19.29 -15.76 -6.17
N ALA A 73 18.44 -14.76 -5.91
CA ALA A 73 18.68 -13.79 -4.86
C ALA A 73 18.20 -14.30 -3.50
N LEU A 74 19.07 -14.21 -2.48
CA LEU A 74 18.73 -14.52 -1.09
C LEU A 74 18.96 -13.27 -0.23
N PHE A 75 17.95 -12.85 0.50
CA PHE A 75 18.05 -11.71 1.42
C PHE A 75 16.99 -11.78 2.50
N THR A 76 17.20 -11.02 3.58
CA THR A 76 16.23 -10.84 4.65
C THR A 76 15.83 -9.39 4.73
N SER A 77 14.54 -9.11 4.60
CA SER A 77 13.95 -7.79 4.83
C SER A 77 13.33 -7.72 6.22
N GLN A 78 13.38 -6.54 6.83
CA GLN A 78 12.83 -6.31 8.16
C GLN A 78 11.99 -5.04 8.18
N ARG A 79 10.87 -5.10 8.91
CA ARG A 79 10.11 -3.94 9.34
C ARG A 79 10.01 -3.91 10.85
N THR A 80 10.32 -2.76 11.43
CA THR A 80 10.08 -2.46 12.85
C THR A 80 9.10 -1.29 12.93
N ARG A 81 8.02 -1.43 13.69
CA ARG A 81 7.03 -0.36 13.95
C ARG A 81 6.83 -0.16 15.44
N LEU A 82 6.67 1.09 15.84
CA LEU A 82 6.13 1.50 17.13
C LEU A 82 4.90 2.36 16.88
N ASN A 83 3.75 1.93 17.39
CA ASN A 83 2.50 2.64 17.26
C ASN A 83 2.08 3.19 18.61
N VAL A 84 1.74 4.47 18.64
CA VAL A 84 1.21 5.17 19.81
C VAL A 84 -0.14 5.75 19.43
N GLY A 85 -1.19 5.33 20.12
CA GLY A 85 -2.55 5.80 19.94
C GLY A 85 -3.07 6.43 21.21
N PHE A 86 -3.75 7.56 21.09
CA PHE A 86 -4.43 8.21 22.18
C PHE A 86 -5.87 8.54 21.77
N ALA A 87 -6.84 8.17 22.60
CA ALA A 87 -8.24 8.49 22.42
C ALA A 87 -8.75 9.33 23.59
N GLY A 88 -9.12 10.57 23.32
CA GLY A 88 -9.78 11.48 24.24
C GLY A 88 -11.29 11.59 23.99
N TYR A 89 -11.94 12.56 24.63
CA TYR A 89 -13.39 12.73 24.58
C TYR A 89 -13.95 12.93 23.16
N ARG A 90 -13.34 13.78 22.35
CA ARG A 90 -13.82 14.05 20.98
C ARG A 90 -12.69 14.02 19.96
N TYR A 91 -11.61 13.35 20.28
CA TYR A 91 -10.48 13.25 19.36
C TYR A 91 -9.71 11.96 19.57
N LYS A 92 -9.05 11.55 18.49
CA LYS A 92 -8.06 10.48 18.50
C LYS A 92 -6.80 11.01 17.85
N VAL A 93 -5.65 10.62 18.38
CA VAL A 93 -4.35 10.87 17.79
C VAL A 93 -3.63 9.55 17.62
N PHE A 94 -2.95 9.39 16.52
CA PHE A 94 -2.18 8.19 16.24
C PHE A 94 -0.88 8.53 15.54
N VAL A 95 0.20 7.92 16.01
CA VAL A 95 1.52 8.02 15.39
C VAL A 95 2.10 6.62 15.24
N ALA A 96 2.55 6.28 14.06
CA ALA A 96 3.30 5.06 13.74
C ALA A 96 4.70 5.44 13.24
N LEU A 97 5.71 5.11 14.03
CA LEU A 97 7.11 5.19 13.63
C LEU A 97 7.51 3.88 13.00
N GLN A 98 8.24 3.92 11.91
CA GLN A 98 8.63 2.72 11.15
C GLN A 98 10.06 2.82 10.67
N ASP A 99 10.77 1.69 10.77
CA ASP A 99 12.00 1.41 10.06
C ASP A 99 11.81 0.22 9.11
N VAL A 100 12.33 0.32 7.90
CA VAL A 100 12.33 -0.76 6.90
C VAL A 100 13.72 -0.89 6.32
N ARG A 101 14.28 -2.08 6.37
CA ARG A 101 15.61 -2.37 5.86
C ARG A 101 15.76 -3.78 5.29
N VAL A 102 16.79 -3.99 4.51
CA VAL A 102 17.36 -5.31 4.24
C VAL A 102 18.52 -5.51 5.22
N TRP A 103 18.71 -6.71 5.75
CA TRP A 103 19.80 -6.99 6.66
C TRP A 103 21.16 -6.69 5.99
N GLY A 104 22.05 -6.06 6.72
CA GLY A 104 23.30 -5.53 6.20
C GLY A 104 23.24 -4.06 5.75
N GLN A 105 22.05 -3.50 5.52
CA GLN A 105 21.88 -2.07 5.29
C GLN A 105 22.10 -1.29 6.58
N ASP A 106 23.14 -0.46 6.60
CA ASP A 106 23.46 0.42 7.72
C ASP A 106 24.17 1.67 7.21
N ALA A 107 23.75 2.83 7.71
CA ALA A 107 24.40 4.10 7.44
C ALA A 107 25.70 4.29 8.24
N SER A 108 26.05 3.36 9.14
CA SER A 108 27.25 3.46 9.97
C SER A 108 28.52 3.26 9.15
N THR A 109 29.65 3.83 9.65
CA THR A 109 30.95 3.67 9.04
C THR A 109 31.52 2.24 9.15
N ASN A 110 30.96 1.43 10.05
CA ASN A 110 31.39 0.07 10.32
C ASN A 110 30.75 -0.98 9.41
N ASN A 111 29.58 -0.65 8.83
CA ASN A 111 28.88 -1.51 7.90
C ASN A 111 28.45 -0.72 6.66
N ARG A 112 29.39 -0.52 5.74
CA ARG A 112 29.20 0.30 4.52
C ARG A 112 28.74 -0.48 3.30
N ILE A 113 28.16 -1.64 3.48
CA ILE A 113 27.70 -2.45 2.34
C ILE A 113 26.63 -1.71 1.53
N THR A 114 25.87 -0.82 2.20
CA THR A 114 24.93 0.04 1.52
C THR A 114 25.03 1.47 2.05
N THR A 115 25.19 2.39 1.15
CA THR A 115 25.19 3.84 1.41
C THR A 115 23.79 4.42 1.26
N GLU A 116 22.77 3.62 1.49
CA GLU A 116 21.38 4.06 1.28
C GLU A 116 21.04 5.17 2.28
N ALA A 117 21.03 6.38 1.80
CA ALA A 117 20.64 7.57 2.55
C ALA A 117 19.19 7.50 3.10
N ASN A 118 18.47 6.43 2.77
CA ASN A 118 17.05 6.25 3.07
C ASN A 118 16.79 5.27 4.22
N ASN A 119 17.83 4.67 4.80
CA ASN A 119 17.68 3.84 6.00
C ASN A 119 17.55 4.73 7.21
N GLY A 120 16.37 4.82 7.76
CA GLY A 120 16.12 5.60 8.94
C GLY A 120 14.70 5.46 9.43
N LEU A 121 14.52 5.84 10.69
CA LEU A 121 13.21 5.91 11.30
C LEU A 121 12.36 6.94 10.56
N MET A 122 11.21 6.52 10.04
CA MET A 122 10.27 7.38 9.34
C MET A 122 8.91 7.39 10.04
N VAL A 123 8.17 8.47 9.83
CA VAL A 123 6.75 8.53 10.22
C VAL A 123 5.94 7.80 9.15
N HIS A 124 5.41 6.63 9.49
CA HIS A 124 4.51 5.87 8.62
C HIS A 124 3.11 6.44 8.63
N GLU A 125 2.56 6.69 9.81
CA GLU A 125 1.30 7.40 10.01
C GLU A 125 1.45 8.47 11.09
N ALA A 126 0.77 9.61 10.91
CA ALA A 126 0.59 10.65 11.93
C ALA A 126 -0.70 11.40 11.61
N TRP A 127 -1.76 11.15 12.37
CA TRP A 127 -3.06 11.74 12.10
C TRP A 127 -3.84 12.02 13.38
N THR A 128 -4.77 12.96 13.25
CA THR A 128 -5.78 13.27 14.26
C THR A 128 -7.17 13.04 13.66
N GLU A 129 -8.06 12.42 14.41
CA GLU A 129 -9.49 12.29 14.07
C GLU A 129 -10.30 13.08 15.08
N LEU A 130 -11.05 14.09 14.61
CA LEU A 130 -11.96 14.90 15.40
C LEU A 130 -13.37 14.33 15.28
N ILE A 131 -14.01 14.03 16.41
CA ILE A 131 -15.40 13.57 16.47
C ILE A 131 -16.29 14.81 16.58
N LEU A 132 -17.13 15.04 15.57
CA LEU A 132 -17.88 16.29 15.40
C LEU A 132 -19.26 16.25 16.06
N ASN A 133 -19.84 15.07 16.28
CA ASN A 133 -21.13 14.93 16.96
C ASN A 133 -20.99 14.84 18.48
N ASP A 134 -21.95 15.38 19.22
CA ASP A 134 -21.91 15.46 20.70
C ASP A 134 -22.16 14.12 21.38
N THR A 135 -22.95 13.27 20.80
CA THR A 135 -23.28 11.96 21.38
C THR A 135 -22.45 10.87 20.69
N ILE A 136 -21.74 10.11 21.48
CA ILE A 136 -21.19 8.82 21.03
C ILE A 136 -22.38 7.86 20.86
N SER A 137 -23.16 8.08 19.82
CA SER A 137 -24.18 7.14 19.44
C SER A 137 -23.51 5.88 18.91
N LYS A 138 -23.91 4.71 19.38
CA LYS A 138 -23.45 3.43 18.83
C LYS A 138 -23.75 3.29 17.32
N PHE A 139 -24.67 4.08 16.81
CA PHE A 139 -25.20 3.97 15.44
C PHE A 139 -24.80 5.12 14.52
N GLN A 140 -24.33 6.24 15.05
CA GLN A 140 -23.98 7.42 14.26
C GLN A 140 -22.64 7.99 14.73
N ASN A 141 -21.74 8.23 13.79
CA ASN A 141 -20.51 8.95 14.01
C ASN A 141 -20.24 9.91 12.84
N ILE A 142 -19.85 11.13 13.18
CA ILE A 142 -19.41 12.15 12.22
C ILE A 142 -18.01 12.54 12.67
N SER A 143 -17.02 12.40 11.81
CA SER A 143 -15.64 12.74 12.16
C SER A 143 -14.87 13.32 10.98
N LEU A 144 -13.77 14.01 11.30
CA LEU A 144 -12.80 14.53 10.36
C LEU A 144 -11.43 13.98 10.72
N LYS A 145 -10.83 13.16 9.85
CA LYS A 145 -9.49 12.58 10.03
C LYS A 145 -8.50 13.31 9.16
N ILE A 146 -7.44 13.86 9.76
CA ILE A 146 -6.47 14.73 9.09
C ILE A 146 -5.06 14.24 9.39
N GLY A 147 -4.21 14.15 8.38
CA GLY A 147 -2.79 13.82 8.49
C GLY A 147 -2.38 12.64 7.62
N ARG A 148 -1.17 12.14 7.87
CA ARG A 148 -0.62 10.98 7.17
C ARG A 148 -1.28 9.71 7.63
N GLN A 149 -1.97 9.01 6.75
CA GLN A 149 -2.84 7.89 7.10
C GLN A 149 -2.92 6.83 6.01
N GLU A 150 -3.21 5.60 6.40
CA GLU A 150 -3.65 4.57 5.48
C GLU A 150 -5.10 4.82 5.04
N ILE A 151 -5.38 4.61 3.75
CA ILE A 151 -6.72 4.65 3.15
C ILE A 151 -6.97 3.29 2.51
N SER A 152 -7.98 2.59 3.01
CA SER A 152 -8.26 1.22 2.59
C SER A 152 -9.76 0.96 2.62
N TYR A 153 -10.29 0.45 1.49
CA TYR A 153 -11.71 0.14 1.32
C TYR A 153 -11.90 -1.23 0.69
N ASP A 154 -13.03 -1.85 1.01
CA ASP A 154 -13.50 -3.11 0.44
C ASP A 154 -12.46 -4.24 0.53
N ASP A 155 -12.19 -4.93 -0.59
CA ASP A 155 -11.18 -5.98 -0.68
C ASP A 155 -9.75 -5.45 -0.87
N GLN A 156 -9.57 -4.13 -0.98
CA GLN A 156 -8.30 -3.45 -1.26
C GLN A 156 -7.81 -3.57 -2.71
N LYS A 157 -8.66 -3.90 -3.64
CA LYS A 157 -8.26 -4.05 -5.05
C LYS A 157 -7.86 -2.72 -5.69
N VAL A 158 -8.49 -1.60 -5.30
CA VAL A 158 -8.22 -0.25 -5.82
C VAL A 158 -7.68 0.73 -4.78
N LEU A 159 -8.07 0.60 -3.51
CA LEU A 159 -7.53 1.40 -2.40
C LEU A 159 -7.17 0.47 -1.24
N GLY A 160 -5.89 0.38 -0.91
CA GLY A 160 -5.40 -0.57 0.08
C GLY A 160 -4.09 -0.17 0.77
N SER A 161 -3.85 -0.76 1.93
CA SER A 161 -2.70 -0.49 2.79
C SER A 161 -1.38 -1.01 2.24
N LEU A 162 -1.41 -1.96 1.29
CA LEU A 162 -0.22 -2.62 0.75
C LEU A 162 0.68 -3.19 1.84
N ASP A 163 0.11 -3.73 2.91
CA ASP A 163 0.85 -4.18 4.10
C ASP A 163 1.76 -5.38 3.83
N TRP A 164 1.55 -6.12 2.74
CA TRP A 164 2.46 -7.16 2.30
C TRP A 164 3.89 -6.65 2.12
N LEU A 165 4.07 -5.52 1.46
CA LEU A 165 5.38 -4.85 1.37
C LEU A 165 5.79 -4.30 2.73
N GLN A 166 7.10 -4.31 3.02
CA GLN A 166 7.60 -3.87 4.32
C GLN A 166 7.24 -2.40 4.60
N GLN A 167 7.29 -1.54 3.59
CA GLN A 167 7.01 -0.11 3.73
C GLN A 167 5.51 0.23 3.93
N GLY A 168 4.56 -0.59 3.41
CA GLY A 168 3.14 -0.25 3.40
C GLY A 168 2.82 1.00 2.58
N ARG A 169 1.54 1.40 2.52
CA ARG A 169 1.07 2.61 1.81
C ARG A 169 0.41 3.58 2.75
N ARG A 170 0.60 4.87 2.51
CA ARG A 170 0.05 5.99 3.27
C ARG A 170 -0.17 7.18 2.37
N HIS A 171 -1.06 8.08 2.80
CA HIS A 171 -1.44 9.31 2.10
C HIS A 171 -1.50 10.47 3.09
N ASP A 172 -1.01 11.64 2.69
CA ASP A 172 -1.22 12.87 3.42
C ASP A 172 -2.58 13.42 3.00
N ALA A 173 -3.59 13.28 3.86
CA ALA A 173 -4.98 13.40 3.47
C ALA A 173 -5.88 14.00 4.57
N VAL A 174 -7.01 14.53 4.12
CA VAL A 174 -8.17 14.89 4.95
C VAL A 174 -9.33 14.00 4.53
N VAL A 175 -10.00 13.38 5.50
CA VAL A 175 -11.16 12.50 5.26
C VAL A 175 -12.30 12.88 6.19
N PHE A 176 -13.39 13.39 5.63
CA PHE A 176 -14.66 13.49 6.33
C PHE A 176 -15.34 12.12 6.33
N LYS A 177 -15.80 11.68 7.49
CA LYS A 177 -16.38 10.36 7.70
C LYS A 177 -17.76 10.48 8.36
N PHE A 178 -18.72 9.80 7.77
CA PHE A 178 -20.06 9.68 8.30
C PHE A 178 -20.48 8.21 8.35
N THR A 179 -20.95 7.76 9.51
CA THR A 179 -21.56 6.43 9.65
C THR A 179 -22.90 6.54 10.35
N ASN A 180 -23.91 5.86 9.84
CA ASN A 180 -25.22 5.82 10.45
C ASN A 180 -25.98 4.54 10.06
N LYS A 181 -26.39 3.73 11.04
CA LYS A 181 -27.21 2.52 10.84
C LYS A 181 -26.76 1.64 9.68
N GLY A 182 -25.45 1.36 9.59
CA GLY A 182 -24.84 0.55 8.55
C GLY A 182 -24.53 1.30 7.23
N TRP A 183 -24.89 2.58 7.10
CA TRP A 183 -24.39 3.45 6.05
C TRP A 183 -23.01 3.96 6.41
N ILE A 184 -22.14 4.06 5.42
CA ILE A 184 -20.80 4.66 5.50
C ILE A 184 -20.71 5.66 4.34
N PHE A 185 -20.33 6.90 4.64
CA PHE A 185 -20.07 7.90 3.63
C PHE A 185 -18.79 8.63 4.00
N ASP A 186 -17.76 8.47 3.16
CA ASP A 186 -16.47 9.12 3.33
C ASP A 186 -16.18 10.03 2.13
N LEU A 187 -15.75 11.26 2.42
CA LEU A 187 -15.21 12.19 1.43
C LEU A 187 -13.75 12.45 1.77
N GLY A 188 -12.85 12.18 0.85
CA GLY A 188 -11.43 12.33 1.09
C GLY A 188 -10.73 13.16 0.02
N ALA A 189 -9.68 13.86 0.45
CA ALA A 189 -8.76 14.56 -0.43
C ALA A 189 -7.33 14.41 0.06
N ALA A 190 -6.38 14.23 -0.86
CA ALA A 190 -4.95 14.19 -0.59
C ALA A 190 -4.20 15.08 -1.58
N PHE A 191 -3.08 15.61 -1.13
CA PHE A 191 -2.28 16.52 -1.93
C PHE A 191 -0.78 16.31 -1.66
N ASN A 192 0.02 16.27 -2.72
CA ASN A 192 1.46 16.13 -2.65
C ASN A 192 2.17 17.41 -3.08
N GLN A 193 3.17 17.79 -2.33
CA GLN A 193 4.06 18.91 -2.61
C GLN A 193 5.50 18.50 -2.36
N ASN A 194 6.45 19.09 -3.10
CA ASN A 194 7.86 18.77 -2.94
C ASN A 194 8.49 19.54 -1.79
N LYS A 195 8.02 20.77 -1.53
CA LYS A 195 8.55 21.66 -0.50
C LYS A 195 7.59 22.80 -0.21
N GLU A 196 7.83 23.48 0.90
CA GLU A 196 7.20 24.76 1.23
C GLU A 196 7.71 25.86 0.28
N LEU A 197 6.79 26.71 -0.19
CA LEU A 197 7.09 27.85 -1.08
C LEU A 197 6.36 29.09 -0.59
N ASN A 198 6.97 30.27 -0.83
CA ASN A 198 6.35 31.56 -0.52
C ASN A 198 5.19 31.90 -1.47
N ALA A 199 5.20 31.39 -2.68
CA ALA A 199 4.13 31.54 -3.66
C ALA A 199 4.07 30.35 -4.62
N GLY A 200 2.85 30.00 -5.04
CA GLY A 200 2.59 28.83 -5.89
C GLY A 200 2.74 27.50 -5.14
N THR A 201 2.55 26.41 -5.85
CA THR A 201 2.76 25.04 -5.36
C THR A 201 3.70 24.32 -6.29
N LEU A 202 4.72 23.67 -5.77
CA LEU A 202 5.64 22.87 -6.54
C LEU A 202 5.46 21.39 -6.20
N TYR A 203 5.10 20.63 -7.23
CA TYR A 203 5.19 19.18 -7.26
C TYR A 203 5.76 18.80 -8.63
N ASN A 204 7.01 18.41 -8.66
CA ASN A 204 7.71 18.00 -9.89
C ASN A 204 7.81 16.46 -10.03
N GLY A 205 7.01 15.73 -9.26
CA GLY A 205 6.91 14.29 -9.40
C GLY A 205 6.30 13.93 -10.76
N ILE A 206 7.14 13.46 -11.68
CA ILE A 206 6.71 12.88 -12.95
C ILE A 206 6.53 11.38 -12.71
N PRO A 207 5.38 10.79 -13.07
CA PRO A 207 5.17 9.37 -12.92
C PRO A 207 6.29 8.56 -13.57
N THR A 208 6.87 7.64 -12.81
CA THR A 208 7.89 6.71 -13.31
C THR A 208 7.29 5.70 -14.26
N ALA A 209 8.11 4.87 -14.87
CA ALA A 209 7.68 3.77 -15.74
C ALA A 209 6.86 2.68 -15.00
N TYR A 210 6.89 2.67 -13.67
CA TYR A 210 6.08 1.74 -12.88
C TYR A 210 4.59 2.04 -13.05
N GLY A 211 3.79 1.00 -13.08
CA GLY A 211 2.34 1.10 -13.08
C GLY A 211 1.83 1.87 -11.85
N ALA A 212 0.73 2.58 -11.97
CA ALA A 212 0.10 3.23 -10.85
C ALA A 212 -0.34 2.19 -9.81
N GLY A 213 -0.43 2.59 -8.56
CA GLY A 213 -0.80 1.68 -7.48
C GLY A 213 0.24 0.65 -7.10
N THR A 214 1.37 0.58 -7.80
CA THR A 214 2.42 -0.36 -7.46
C THR A 214 3.18 0.08 -6.22
N ASN A 215 3.52 -0.85 -5.40
CA ASN A 215 4.53 -0.87 -4.33
C ASN A 215 4.52 0.24 -3.27
N GLY A 216 3.65 1.24 -3.32
CA GLY A 216 3.56 2.28 -2.28
C GLY A 216 4.81 3.15 -2.12
N ILE A 217 5.75 3.08 -3.05
CA ILE A 217 6.90 3.96 -3.09
C ILE A 217 6.50 5.21 -3.85
N GLY A 218 6.43 6.28 -3.12
CA GLY A 218 6.07 7.57 -3.69
C GLY A 218 4.61 7.61 -4.14
N THR A 219 4.15 8.78 -4.21
CA THR A 219 2.84 9.13 -4.65
C THR A 219 2.97 9.55 -6.09
N MET A 220 2.32 8.81 -6.98
CA MET A 220 2.34 9.16 -8.40
C MET A 220 1.37 10.28 -8.72
N TYR A 221 0.39 10.53 -7.86
CA TYR A 221 -0.57 11.62 -8.01
C TYR A 221 -0.01 12.94 -7.45
N LYS A 222 -0.42 14.04 -8.04
CA LYS A 222 -0.29 15.40 -7.48
C LYS A 222 -1.34 15.64 -6.41
N SER A 223 -2.57 15.24 -6.69
CA SER A 223 -3.71 15.29 -5.78
C SER A 223 -4.69 14.18 -6.11
N PHE A 224 -5.52 13.81 -5.14
CA PHE A 224 -6.73 13.04 -5.40
C PHE A 224 -7.91 13.50 -4.53
N GLN A 225 -9.10 13.23 -5.02
CA GLN A 225 -10.36 13.40 -4.30
C GLN A 225 -11.22 12.15 -4.51
N TYR A 226 -11.98 11.76 -3.49
CA TYR A 226 -12.88 10.63 -3.61
C TYR A 226 -14.13 10.77 -2.75
N ALA A 227 -15.18 10.06 -3.18
CA ALA A 227 -16.37 9.78 -2.41
C ALA A 227 -16.57 8.27 -2.34
N TYR A 228 -16.75 7.76 -1.14
CA TYR A 228 -17.06 6.36 -0.87
C TYR A 228 -18.42 6.27 -0.18
N LEU A 229 -19.31 5.44 -0.70
CA LEU A 229 -20.63 5.16 -0.13
C LEU A 229 -20.73 3.65 0.09
N GLY A 230 -20.86 3.24 1.34
CA GLY A 230 -21.02 1.84 1.73
C GLY A 230 -22.33 1.59 2.46
N LYS A 231 -22.90 0.40 2.29
CA LYS A 231 -24.04 -0.06 3.05
C LYS A 231 -23.83 -1.50 3.50
N LYS A 232 -23.97 -1.71 4.81
CA LYS A 232 -23.99 -3.04 5.43
C LYS A 232 -25.41 -3.53 5.55
N PHE A 233 -25.68 -4.71 5.01
CA PHE A 233 -26.94 -5.45 5.11
C PHE A 233 -26.72 -6.68 5.98
N PHE A 234 -27.81 -7.37 6.35
CA PHE A 234 -27.70 -8.62 7.11
C PHE A 234 -27.07 -9.78 6.29
N PHE A 235 -27.14 -9.71 4.96
CA PHE A 235 -26.60 -10.72 4.05
C PHE A 235 -25.25 -10.33 3.42
N GLY A 236 -24.72 -9.13 3.71
CA GLY A 236 -23.44 -8.68 3.18
C GLY A 236 -23.29 -7.17 3.06
N ASP A 237 -22.31 -6.75 2.30
CA ASP A 237 -21.90 -5.37 2.11
C ASP A 237 -22.00 -4.98 0.63
N LEU A 238 -22.41 -3.75 0.36
CA LEU A 238 -22.37 -3.12 -0.97
C LEU A 238 -21.70 -1.76 -0.84
N SER A 239 -20.83 -1.40 -1.76
CA SER A 239 -20.21 -0.08 -1.80
C SER A 239 -20.14 0.48 -3.22
N PHE A 240 -20.02 1.81 -3.28
CA PHE A 240 -19.78 2.58 -4.48
C PHE A 240 -18.60 3.53 -4.21
N LEU A 241 -17.68 3.62 -5.17
CA LEU A 241 -16.53 4.50 -5.14
C LEU A 241 -16.54 5.42 -6.37
N PHE A 242 -16.41 6.72 -6.13
CA PHE A 242 -15.95 7.69 -7.11
C PHE A 242 -14.59 8.19 -6.67
N PHE A 243 -13.59 8.08 -7.54
CA PHE A 243 -12.23 8.50 -7.25
C PHE A 243 -11.69 9.32 -8.44
N LYS A 244 -11.08 10.45 -8.16
CA LYS A 244 -10.41 11.29 -9.13
C LYS A 244 -8.99 11.55 -8.66
N ASP A 245 -8.01 11.25 -9.51
CA ASP A 245 -6.61 11.62 -9.27
C ASP A 245 -6.04 12.46 -10.40
N ASP A 246 -5.10 13.31 -10.02
CA ASP A 246 -4.47 14.30 -10.89
C ASP A 246 -2.96 14.01 -10.97
N PHE A 247 -2.41 14.07 -12.17
CA PHE A 247 -1.00 13.90 -12.46
C PHE A 247 -0.41 15.20 -12.99
N ASN A 248 0.87 15.45 -12.73
CA ASN A 248 1.56 16.55 -13.37
C ASN A 248 1.51 16.41 -14.89
N LYS A 249 1.07 17.48 -15.54
CA LYS A 249 1.24 17.63 -16.97
C LYS A 249 2.71 17.92 -17.27
N TYR A 250 3.24 17.31 -18.33
CA TYR A 250 4.61 17.52 -18.79
C TYR A 250 4.68 17.57 -20.30
N VAL A 251 5.75 18.17 -20.81
CA VAL A 251 6.18 18.09 -22.20
C VAL A 251 7.51 17.35 -22.24
N THR A 252 7.79 16.66 -23.36
CA THR A 252 9.07 15.99 -23.54
C THR A 252 9.92 16.82 -24.49
N ILE A 253 11.05 17.34 -23.99
CA ILE A 253 12.03 18.13 -24.75
C ILE A 253 13.34 17.38 -24.70
N ALA A 254 13.91 17.03 -25.86
CA ALA A 254 15.15 16.24 -25.94
C ALA A 254 15.15 14.99 -25.04
N ALA A 255 14.08 14.22 -25.08
CA ALA A 255 13.82 13.03 -24.25
C ALA A 255 13.68 13.29 -22.72
N VAL A 256 13.73 14.53 -22.25
CA VAL A 256 13.53 14.90 -20.85
C VAL A 256 12.09 15.34 -20.62
N LYS A 257 11.42 14.75 -19.64
CA LYS A 257 10.08 15.14 -19.21
C LYS A 257 10.16 16.37 -18.32
N THR A 258 9.61 17.48 -18.78
CA THR A 258 9.60 18.76 -18.08
C THR A 258 8.18 19.11 -17.65
N PRO A 259 7.91 19.29 -16.33
CA PRO A 259 6.61 19.69 -15.82
C PRO A 259 6.15 21.03 -16.42
N VAL A 260 4.87 21.11 -16.81
CA VAL A 260 4.23 22.34 -17.27
C VAL A 260 2.96 22.61 -16.47
N GLN A 261 2.41 23.81 -16.60
CA GLN A 261 1.18 24.19 -15.91
C GLN A 261 0.00 23.29 -16.28
N GLY A 262 -0.83 22.98 -15.28
CA GLY A 262 -2.02 22.14 -15.41
C GLY A 262 -1.79 20.71 -14.93
N VAL A 263 -2.82 19.90 -15.10
CA VAL A 263 -2.85 18.49 -14.70
C VAL A 263 -3.52 17.63 -15.76
N TRP A 264 -3.21 16.36 -15.77
CA TRP A 264 -3.99 15.32 -16.39
C TRP A 264 -4.81 14.62 -15.32
N SER A 265 -6.12 14.54 -15.49
CA SER A 265 -7.03 13.96 -14.51
C SER A 265 -7.57 12.63 -15.00
N ARG A 266 -7.54 11.64 -14.11
CA ARG A 266 -8.18 10.34 -14.27
C ARG A 266 -9.36 10.24 -13.31
N THR A 267 -10.44 9.63 -13.75
CA THR A 267 -11.57 9.24 -12.90
C THR A 267 -11.68 7.73 -12.85
N THR A 268 -12.00 7.19 -11.68
CA THR A 268 -12.33 5.78 -11.47
C THR A 268 -13.64 5.70 -10.71
N THR A 269 -14.63 5.01 -11.28
CA THR A 269 -15.97 4.90 -10.70
C THR A 269 -16.41 3.46 -10.76
N GLY A 270 -16.97 2.96 -9.68
CA GLY A 270 -17.44 1.59 -9.66
C GLY A 270 -18.04 1.15 -8.34
N PHE A 271 -18.32 -0.13 -8.27
CA PHE A 271 -18.93 -0.74 -7.09
C PHE A 271 -18.22 -2.04 -6.69
N TYR A 272 -18.39 -2.39 -5.44
CA TYR A 272 -17.98 -3.65 -4.85
C TYR A 272 -19.13 -4.25 -4.07
N TYR A 273 -19.24 -5.57 -4.07
CA TYR A 273 -20.15 -6.31 -3.20
C TYR A 273 -19.44 -7.49 -2.54
N ASN A 274 -19.87 -7.79 -1.33
CA ASN A 274 -19.48 -8.96 -0.57
C ASN A 274 -20.75 -9.53 0.11
N VAL A 275 -21.28 -10.60 -0.42
CA VAL A 275 -22.58 -11.14 0.02
C VAL A 275 -22.48 -12.62 0.39
N ASN A 276 -23.32 -13.03 1.32
CA ASN A 276 -23.41 -14.40 1.79
C ASN A 276 -24.81 -14.96 1.46
N PRO A 277 -25.03 -15.47 0.23
CA PRO A 277 -26.31 -16.06 -0.17
C PRO A 277 -26.77 -17.19 0.75
N THR A 278 -25.81 -17.89 1.32
CA THR A 278 -26.01 -18.91 2.35
C THR A 278 -24.92 -18.80 3.41
N ARG A 279 -25.08 -19.51 4.55
CA ARG A 279 -24.05 -19.59 5.58
C ARG A 279 -22.74 -20.24 5.13
N LYS A 280 -22.76 -20.96 4.00
CA LYS A 280 -21.60 -21.68 3.46
C LYS A 280 -21.01 -21.06 2.20
N ILE A 281 -21.69 -20.11 1.60
CA ILE A 281 -21.28 -19.50 0.33
C ILE A 281 -21.08 -18.01 0.54
N ASN A 282 -19.91 -17.54 0.21
CA ASN A 282 -19.59 -16.12 0.12
C ASN A 282 -19.30 -15.79 -1.36
N LEU A 283 -19.86 -14.69 -1.84
CA LEU A 283 -19.61 -14.14 -3.17
C LEU A 283 -19.09 -12.71 -3.03
N THR A 284 -17.96 -12.43 -3.65
CA THR A 284 -17.42 -11.09 -3.77
C THR A 284 -17.28 -10.72 -5.24
N GLY A 285 -17.49 -9.45 -5.55
CA GLY A 285 -17.24 -8.96 -6.90
C GLY A 285 -17.13 -7.46 -6.95
N SER A 286 -16.56 -6.98 -8.04
CA SER A 286 -16.37 -5.54 -8.27
C SER A 286 -16.37 -5.23 -9.75
N TYR A 287 -16.80 -4.04 -10.07
CA TYR A 287 -16.65 -3.45 -11.39
C TYR A 287 -16.22 -1.99 -11.24
N TYR A 288 -15.18 -1.61 -11.98
CA TYR A 288 -14.69 -0.23 -12.03
C TYR A 288 -14.44 0.21 -13.46
N TYR A 289 -14.82 1.43 -13.77
CA TYR A 289 -14.52 2.10 -15.05
C TYR A 289 -13.55 3.25 -14.81
N GLN A 290 -12.57 3.38 -15.69
CA GLN A 290 -11.62 4.50 -15.71
C GLN A 290 -11.76 5.32 -16.97
N GLY A 291 -11.82 6.65 -16.80
CA GLY A 291 -11.91 7.63 -17.85
C GLY A 291 -10.98 8.83 -17.63
N GLY A 292 -11.08 9.81 -18.51
CA GLY A 292 -10.24 11.01 -18.47
C GLY A 292 -8.90 10.82 -19.14
N ARG A 293 -7.80 11.19 -18.48
CA ARG A 293 -6.42 11.02 -19.00
C ARG A 293 -5.55 10.26 -17.99
N ASN A 294 -4.72 9.36 -18.49
CA ASN A 294 -3.77 8.65 -17.66
C ASN A 294 -2.55 9.54 -17.29
N LYS A 295 -1.64 9.00 -16.50
CA LYS A 295 -0.39 9.67 -16.08
C LYS A 295 0.53 10.15 -17.22
N ASP A 296 0.36 9.64 -18.42
CA ASP A 296 1.13 10.00 -19.62
C ASP A 296 0.33 10.92 -20.57
N GLY A 297 -0.84 11.41 -20.12
CA GLY A 297 -1.70 12.34 -20.86
C GLY A 297 -2.60 11.70 -21.91
N ARG A 298 -2.54 10.38 -22.10
CA ARG A 298 -3.36 9.67 -23.09
C ARG A 298 -4.82 9.59 -22.61
N ILE A 299 -5.76 9.71 -23.54
CA ILE A 299 -7.19 9.50 -23.25
C ILE A 299 -7.36 8.07 -22.74
N LEU A 300 -8.04 7.93 -21.59
CA LEU A 300 -8.25 6.65 -20.92
C LEU A 300 -9.70 6.18 -21.06
N SER A 301 -9.86 4.88 -21.37
CA SER A 301 -11.13 4.19 -21.31
C SER A 301 -10.85 2.74 -20.97
N ALA A 302 -10.96 2.39 -19.68
CA ALA A 302 -10.52 1.11 -19.17
C ALA A 302 -11.47 0.55 -18.12
N ASN A 303 -11.49 -0.78 -17.98
CA ASN A 303 -12.40 -1.48 -17.09
C ASN A 303 -11.69 -2.53 -16.27
N LEU A 304 -12.17 -2.74 -15.04
CA LEU A 304 -11.90 -3.91 -14.22
C LEU A 304 -13.23 -4.57 -13.87
N ALA A 305 -13.30 -5.89 -14.02
CA ALA A 305 -14.39 -6.72 -13.52
C ALA A 305 -13.80 -7.89 -12.74
N SER A 306 -14.39 -8.24 -11.60
CA SER A 306 -13.93 -9.34 -10.75
C SER A 306 -15.11 -10.04 -10.11
N ILE A 307 -15.05 -11.35 -10.05
CA ILE A 307 -15.97 -12.18 -9.26
C ILE A 307 -15.19 -13.32 -8.61
N THR A 308 -15.46 -13.58 -7.36
CA THR A 308 -14.90 -14.69 -6.59
C THR A 308 -15.98 -15.33 -5.76
N SER A 309 -16.00 -16.64 -5.74
CA SER A 309 -16.82 -17.41 -4.81
C SER A 309 -15.94 -18.08 -3.75
N THR A 310 -16.47 -18.29 -2.57
CA THR A 310 -15.88 -19.13 -1.53
C THR A 310 -16.96 -20.02 -0.96
N VAL A 311 -16.73 -21.33 -1.02
CA VAL A 311 -17.65 -22.35 -0.53
C VAL A 311 -16.99 -23.07 0.64
N GLN A 312 -17.68 -23.15 1.76
CA GLN A 312 -17.25 -23.91 2.92
C GLN A 312 -17.62 -25.39 2.73
N LEU A 313 -16.61 -26.23 2.51
CA LEU A 313 -16.73 -27.67 2.43
C LEU A 313 -16.39 -28.29 3.79
N GLY A 314 -17.42 -28.62 4.59
CA GLY A 314 -17.23 -29.12 5.95
C GLY A 314 -16.78 -28.00 6.93
N ARG A 315 -16.10 -28.39 8.02
CA ARG A 315 -15.73 -27.43 9.10
C ARG A 315 -14.41 -26.70 8.86
N LYS A 316 -13.52 -27.23 8.03
CA LYS A 316 -12.13 -26.81 7.96
C LYS A 316 -11.69 -26.35 6.56
N LEU A 317 -12.39 -26.76 5.51
CA LEU A 317 -12.00 -26.53 4.13
C LEU A 317 -12.91 -25.48 3.49
N PHE A 318 -12.28 -24.47 2.88
CA PHE A 318 -12.92 -23.43 2.10
C PHE A 318 -12.27 -23.42 0.72
N VAL A 319 -13.06 -23.45 -0.31
CA VAL A 319 -12.57 -23.44 -1.69
C VAL A 319 -13.38 -22.47 -2.54
N GLY A 320 -12.81 -21.98 -3.61
CA GLY A 320 -13.57 -21.16 -4.53
C GLY A 320 -12.82 -20.75 -5.79
N PRO A 321 -13.49 -20.82 -6.93
CA PRO A 321 -13.01 -20.22 -8.16
C PRO A 321 -13.26 -18.70 -8.18
N GLY A 322 -12.50 -18.04 -9.04
CA GLY A 322 -12.70 -16.63 -9.36
C GLY A 322 -12.10 -16.28 -10.71
N ILE A 323 -12.48 -15.11 -11.18
CA ILE A 323 -11.96 -14.51 -12.40
C ILE A 323 -11.80 -13.01 -12.19
N ASP A 324 -10.68 -12.46 -12.66
CA ASP A 324 -10.46 -11.03 -12.80
C ASP A 324 -10.21 -10.71 -14.27
N PHE A 325 -10.82 -9.61 -14.72
CA PHE A 325 -10.59 -8.99 -16.01
C PHE A 325 -10.12 -7.55 -15.79
N LEU A 326 -8.94 -7.22 -16.31
CA LEU A 326 -8.43 -5.86 -16.37
C LEU A 326 -8.16 -5.55 -17.84
N SER A 327 -8.88 -4.61 -18.41
CA SER A 327 -8.73 -4.24 -19.82
C SER A 327 -7.30 -3.79 -20.16
N GLY A 328 -6.93 -3.97 -21.42
CA GLY A 328 -5.63 -3.59 -21.95
C GLY A 328 -5.71 -2.93 -23.33
N THR A 329 -4.61 -2.35 -23.73
CA THR A 329 -4.46 -1.74 -25.04
C THR A 329 -3.95 -2.75 -26.05
N ASN A 330 -4.55 -2.80 -27.24
CA ASN A 330 -4.13 -3.70 -28.31
C ASN A 330 -2.68 -3.40 -28.75
N GLY A 331 -1.82 -4.41 -28.64
CA GLY A 331 -0.40 -4.31 -28.92
C GLY A 331 0.00 -4.28 -30.39
N THR A 332 -0.94 -4.58 -31.32
CA THR A 332 -0.68 -4.50 -32.76
C THR A 332 -0.87 -3.09 -33.34
N LYS A 333 -1.46 -2.17 -32.57
CA LYS A 333 -1.66 -0.79 -32.97
C LYS A 333 -0.50 0.08 -32.51
N ALA A 334 -0.02 0.94 -33.40
CA ALA A 334 0.99 1.94 -33.05
C ALA A 334 0.48 2.86 -31.92
N VAL A 335 1.33 3.10 -30.94
CA VAL A 335 1.04 4.03 -29.83
C VAL A 335 1.49 5.42 -30.24
N THR A 336 0.52 6.30 -30.47
CA THR A 336 0.76 7.75 -30.68
C THR A 336 0.34 8.50 -29.41
N THR A 337 0.76 9.77 -29.30
CA THR A 337 0.36 10.66 -28.18
C THR A 337 -1.15 10.83 -28.09
N ASP A 338 -1.86 10.78 -29.21
CA ASP A 338 -3.31 10.93 -29.29
C ASP A 338 -4.07 9.60 -29.20
N SER A 339 -3.35 8.46 -29.16
CA SER A 339 -3.98 7.15 -29.07
C SER A 339 -4.63 6.94 -27.68
N ARG A 340 -5.83 6.32 -27.70
CA ARG A 340 -6.52 5.94 -26.48
C ARG A 340 -5.77 4.81 -25.76
N SER A 341 -5.67 4.91 -24.42
CA SER A 341 -5.23 3.83 -23.56
C SER A 341 -6.45 3.09 -23.02
N ASN A 342 -6.45 1.77 -23.12
CA ASN A 342 -7.45 0.91 -22.52
C ASN A 342 -6.89 0.12 -21.32
N LEU A 343 -5.66 0.41 -20.90
CA LEU A 343 -5.03 -0.25 -19.76
C LEU A 343 -5.68 0.22 -18.46
N PHE A 344 -6.37 -0.69 -17.76
CA PHE A 344 -6.84 -0.43 -16.40
C PHE A 344 -5.66 -0.35 -15.43
N ASP A 345 -5.71 0.62 -14.53
CA ASP A 345 -4.74 0.82 -13.49
C ASP A 345 -5.41 0.65 -12.11
N PRO A 346 -5.00 -0.33 -11.29
CA PRO A 346 -5.64 -0.61 -10.00
C PRO A 346 -5.37 0.47 -8.93
N LEU A 347 -5.07 1.69 -9.32
CA LEU A 347 -4.84 2.84 -8.47
C LEU A 347 -3.78 2.56 -7.39
N TYR A 348 -4.23 2.59 -6.15
CA TYR A 348 -3.45 2.48 -4.94
C TYR A 348 -3.87 1.23 -4.14
N GLY A 349 -4.21 0.15 -4.85
CA GLY A 349 -4.64 -1.13 -4.29
C GLY A 349 -3.49 -1.98 -3.75
N THR A 350 -3.79 -3.24 -3.44
CA THR A 350 -2.85 -4.25 -2.92
C THR A 350 -2.72 -5.41 -3.93
N PRO A 351 -1.97 -5.23 -5.04
CA PRO A 351 -1.94 -6.19 -6.16
C PRO A 351 -1.50 -7.59 -5.77
N HIS A 352 -0.50 -7.73 -4.89
CA HIS A 352 -0.01 -9.01 -4.38
C HIS A 352 -1.11 -9.94 -3.83
N LYS A 353 -2.22 -9.37 -3.39
CA LYS A 353 -3.34 -10.13 -2.82
C LYS A 353 -4.17 -10.86 -3.89
N PHE A 354 -4.06 -10.47 -5.16
CA PHE A 354 -5.03 -10.86 -6.18
C PHE A 354 -4.42 -11.59 -7.37
N TRP A 355 -3.25 -11.16 -7.86
CA TRP A 355 -2.75 -11.55 -9.18
C TRP A 355 -1.45 -12.36 -9.09
N GLY A 356 -1.43 -13.34 -8.17
CA GLY A 356 -0.34 -14.28 -7.95
C GLY A 356 0.71 -13.79 -6.95
N GLY A 357 1.33 -14.70 -6.22
CA GLY A 357 2.37 -14.45 -5.24
C GLY A 357 3.70 -14.03 -5.86
N MET A 358 3.95 -14.42 -7.12
CA MET A 358 5.14 -14.04 -7.87
C MET A 358 5.18 -12.56 -8.30
N ASP A 359 4.12 -11.78 -8.06
CA ASP A 359 4.05 -10.32 -8.31
C ASP A 359 4.34 -9.90 -9.76
N TYR A 360 3.96 -10.70 -10.74
CA TYR A 360 4.20 -10.38 -12.14
C TYR A 360 3.32 -9.27 -12.70
N PHE A 361 2.13 -9.07 -12.12
CA PHE A 361 1.10 -8.19 -12.67
C PHE A 361 0.68 -7.13 -11.67
N TYR A 362 0.74 -5.85 -12.08
CA TYR A 362 0.33 -4.70 -11.27
C TYR A 362 1.07 -4.53 -9.92
N ALA A 363 2.08 -5.33 -9.66
CA ALA A 363 2.94 -5.22 -8.49
C ALA A 363 4.19 -4.38 -8.81
N ALA A 364 5.26 -4.53 -8.04
CA ALA A 364 6.45 -3.66 -8.06
C ALA A 364 7.12 -3.51 -9.44
N ASN A 365 7.00 -4.50 -10.30
CA ASN A 365 7.63 -4.48 -11.62
C ASN A 365 6.62 -4.19 -12.73
N THR A 366 7.07 -3.46 -13.74
CA THR A 366 6.25 -3.17 -14.91
C THR A 366 5.98 -4.43 -15.71
N PHE A 367 4.83 -4.46 -16.33
CA PHE A 367 4.50 -5.33 -17.45
C PHE A 367 3.82 -4.48 -18.52
N GLY A 368 3.64 -5.01 -19.73
CA GLY A 368 3.14 -4.23 -20.86
C GLY A 368 1.71 -3.71 -20.67
N SER A 369 1.18 -3.11 -21.71
CA SER A 369 -0.15 -2.45 -21.70
C SER A 369 -1.31 -3.39 -22.04
N GLN A 370 -1.08 -4.69 -22.11
CA GLN A 370 -2.03 -5.70 -22.62
C GLN A 370 -3.20 -6.01 -21.68
N GLY A 371 -3.18 -5.52 -20.43
CA GLY A 371 -4.15 -5.89 -19.42
C GLY A 371 -4.02 -7.35 -18.97
N LEU A 372 -5.00 -7.85 -18.22
CA LEU A 372 -4.92 -9.17 -17.59
C LEU A 372 -6.29 -9.85 -17.52
N MET A 373 -6.33 -11.11 -17.92
CA MET A 373 -7.33 -12.09 -17.51
C MET A 373 -6.66 -13.04 -16.53
N ASN A 374 -7.21 -13.16 -15.33
CA ASN A 374 -6.73 -14.05 -14.28
C ASN A 374 -7.86 -15.03 -13.89
N TYR A 375 -7.70 -16.28 -14.24
CA TYR A 375 -8.57 -17.36 -13.79
C TYR A 375 -7.91 -18.02 -12.59
N PHE A 376 -8.63 -18.19 -11.49
CA PHE A 376 -8.00 -18.74 -10.31
C PHE A 376 -8.92 -19.68 -9.53
N PHE A 377 -8.28 -20.55 -8.78
CA PHE A 377 -8.92 -21.38 -7.78
C PHE A 377 -8.15 -21.30 -6.48
N LYS A 378 -8.86 -20.98 -5.39
CA LYS A 378 -8.26 -20.81 -4.06
C LYS A 378 -8.79 -21.87 -3.10
N ALA A 379 -7.91 -22.39 -2.26
CA ALA A 379 -8.23 -23.30 -1.18
C ALA A 379 -7.60 -22.83 0.12
N LYS A 380 -8.38 -22.86 1.20
CA LYS A 380 -7.94 -22.60 2.57
C LYS A 380 -8.34 -23.77 3.44
N TYR A 381 -7.38 -24.34 4.16
CA TYR A 381 -7.58 -25.46 5.07
C TYR A 381 -7.11 -25.11 6.49
N ASN A 382 -8.04 -25.06 7.44
CA ASN A 382 -7.73 -24.87 8.86
C ASN A 382 -7.33 -26.23 9.46
N ALA A 383 -6.06 -26.63 9.28
CA ALA A 383 -5.57 -27.95 9.66
C ALA A 383 -5.67 -28.19 11.18
N LYS A 384 -5.28 -27.16 11.96
CA LYS A 384 -5.39 -27.10 13.43
C LYS A 384 -5.78 -25.68 13.86
N ASP A 385 -6.15 -25.46 15.10
CA ASP A 385 -6.56 -24.14 15.62
C ASP A 385 -5.54 -23.04 15.38
N LYS A 386 -4.26 -23.40 15.32
CA LYS A 386 -3.14 -22.47 15.11
C LYS A 386 -2.53 -22.55 13.71
N LEU A 387 -2.91 -23.54 12.89
CA LEU A 387 -2.29 -23.84 11.60
C LEU A 387 -3.32 -23.74 10.48
N THR A 388 -3.08 -22.81 9.56
CA THR A 388 -3.84 -22.64 8.33
C THR A 388 -2.95 -22.83 7.12
N LEU A 389 -3.40 -23.60 6.15
CA LEU A 389 -2.76 -23.81 4.87
C LEU A 389 -3.59 -23.16 3.77
N PHE A 390 -2.91 -22.60 2.78
CA PHE A 390 -3.52 -21.99 1.61
C PHE A 390 -2.86 -22.55 0.36
N ALA A 391 -3.67 -22.73 -0.68
CA ALA A 391 -3.21 -23.04 -2.02
C ALA A 391 -4.00 -22.21 -3.02
N GLU A 392 -3.31 -21.56 -3.95
CA GLU A 392 -3.93 -20.81 -5.04
C GLU A 392 -3.32 -21.27 -6.37
N LEU A 393 -4.17 -21.47 -7.36
CA LEU A 393 -3.77 -21.82 -8.72
C LEU A 393 -4.30 -20.73 -9.64
N HIS A 394 -3.42 -20.14 -10.42
CA HIS A 394 -3.74 -19.05 -11.34
C HIS A 394 -3.41 -19.45 -12.78
N GLY A 395 -4.30 -19.10 -13.72
CA GLY A 395 -4.03 -19.10 -15.15
C GLY A 395 -4.12 -17.68 -15.69
N PHE A 396 -3.03 -17.17 -16.27
CA PHE A 396 -2.91 -15.81 -16.73
C PHE A 396 -2.98 -15.68 -18.24
N GLN A 397 -3.78 -14.75 -18.73
CA GLN A 397 -3.84 -14.37 -20.14
C GLN A 397 -3.76 -12.84 -20.30
N SER A 398 -3.23 -12.40 -21.43
CA SER A 398 -3.38 -11.03 -21.88
C SER A 398 -4.86 -10.74 -22.18
N ALA A 399 -5.38 -9.63 -21.68
CA ALA A 399 -6.77 -9.20 -21.97
C ALA A 399 -6.91 -8.55 -23.35
N SER A 400 -5.81 -8.27 -24.04
CA SER A 400 -5.79 -7.72 -25.39
C SER A 400 -4.75 -8.44 -26.26
N THR A 401 -4.82 -8.21 -27.56
CA THR A 401 -3.92 -8.83 -28.53
C THR A 401 -2.47 -8.43 -28.29
N LEU A 402 -1.57 -9.41 -28.28
CA LEU A 402 -0.12 -9.23 -28.25
C LEU A 402 0.43 -9.22 -29.69
N SER A 403 1.30 -8.27 -30.02
CA SER A 403 2.03 -8.27 -31.30
C SER A 403 3.26 -9.20 -31.20
N ASP A 404 3.61 -9.82 -32.32
CA ASP A 404 4.88 -10.55 -32.45
C ASP A 404 6.06 -9.64 -32.83
N GLY A 405 5.77 -8.37 -33.15
CA GLY A 405 6.74 -7.37 -33.63
C GLY A 405 7.01 -7.42 -35.13
N ALA A 406 6.45 -8.41 -35.86
CA ALA A 406 6.62 -8.62 -37.30
C ALA A 406 5.32 -8.42 -38.10
N GLY A 407 4.30 -7.83 -37.47
CA GLY A 407 2.97 -7.61 -38.06
C GLY A 407 1.93 -8.69 -37.74
N GLY A 408 2.31 -9.76 -37.07
CA GLY A 408 1.45 -10.82 -36.59
C GLY A 408 1.09 -10.69 -35.10
N THR A 409 0.56 -11.80 -34.55
CA THR A 409 0.12 -11.87 -33.15
C THR A 409 0.76 -13.03 -32.41
N ARG A 410 0.95 -12.85 -31.10
CA ARG A 410 1.39 -13.90 -30.17
C ARG A 410 0.19 -14.53 -29.45
N ASN A 411 0.41 -15.74 -28.95
CA ASN A 411 -0.55 -16.38 -28.04
C ASN A 411 -0.78 -15.49 -26.81
N SER A 412 -2.05 -15.32 -26.43
CA SER A 412 -2.45 -14.51 -25.27
C SER A 412 -2.14 -15.17 -23.93
N TYR A 413 -1.92 -16.49 -23.88
CA TYR A 413 -1.61 -17.20 -22.65
C TYR A 413 -0.22 -16.85 -22.13
N LEU A 414 -0.16 -16.40 -20.86
CA LEU A 414 1.06 -15.92 -20.22
C LEU A 414 1.69 -16.98 -19.32
N GLY A 415 0.88 -17.84 -18.72
CA GLY A 415 1.37 -18.94 -17.88
C GLY A 415 0.43 -19.35 -16.75
N THR A 416 0.87 -20.37 -16.00
CA THR A 416 0.19 -20.89 -14.80
C THR A 416 1.07 -20.70 -13.59
N GLU A 417 0.50 -20.22 -12.48
CA GLU A 417 1.19 -20.04 -11.20
C GLU A 417 0.50 -20.87 -10.10
N LEU A 418 1.30 -21.52 -9.28
CA LEU A 418 0.88 -22.22 -8.08
C LEU A 418 1.50 -21.54 -6.87
N ASP A 419 0.66 -21.08 -5.94
CA ASP A 419 1.05 -20.49 -4.68
C ASP A 419 0.64 -21.38 -3.52
N LEU A 420 1.58 -21.74 -2.67
CA LEU A 420 1.38 -22.46 -1.42
C LEU A 420 1.80 -21.59 -0.25
N LYS A 421 0.95 -21.51 0.76
CA LYS A 421 1.25 -20.72 1.96
C LYS A 421 0.80 -21.45 3.22
N MET A 422 1.64 -21.37 4.25
CA MET A 422 1.35 -21.85 5.60
C MET A 422 1.39 -20.65 6.57
N SER A 423 0.40 -20.55 7.44
CA SER A 423 0.39 -19.57 8.54
C SER A 423 0.20 -20.30 9.87
N TYR A 424 1.15 -20.11 10.78
CA TYR A 424 1.15 -20.72 12.11
C TYR A 424 1.16 -19.65 13.22
N ASN A 425 0.09 -19.57 13.99
CA ASN A 425 -0.01 -18.70 15.15
C ASN A 425 0.64 -19.38 16.36
N PHE A 426 1.96 -19.22 16.53
CA PHE A 426 2.69 -19.79 17.68
C PHE A 426 2.08 -19.32 19.01
N THR A 427 1.84 -18.00 19.10
CA THR A 427 1.05 -17.38 20.18
C THR A 427 0.07 -16.36 19.60
N LYS A 428 -0.68 -15.63 20.45
CA LYS A 428 -1.54 -14.52 20.01
C LYS A 428 -0.76 -13.33 19.41
N ILE A 429 0.54 -13.22 19.72
CA ILE A 429 1.40 -12.11 19.29
C ILE A 429 2.51 -12.55 18.33
N ILE A 430 2.75 -13.86 18.15
CA ILE A 430 3.79 -14.42 17.30
C ILE A 430 3.13 -15.26 16.22
N ASN A 431 3.36 -14.85 14.97
CA ASN A 431 2.92 -15.57 13.78
C ASN A 431 4.15 -15.93 12.93
N ILE A 432 4.18 -17.15 12.42
CA ILE A 432 5.18 -17.64 11.47
C ILE A 432 4.43 -17.96 10.17
N GLU A 433 4.90 -17.41 9.08
CA GLU A 433 4.36 -17.65 7.75
C GLU A 433 5.47 -18.18 6.84
N ALA A 434 5.16 -19.18 6.04
CA ALA A 434 6.04 -19.67 4.97
C ALA A 434 5.24 -19.75 3.68
N GLY A 435 5.86 -19.40 2.57
CA GLY A 435 5.26 -19.46 1.25
C GLY A 435 6.23 -19.99 0.22
N TYR A 436 5.66 -20.63 -0.80
CA TYR A 436 6.34 -21.08 -2.00
C TYR A 436 5.46 -20.82 -3.21
N SER A 437 6.00 -20.20 -4.22
CA SER A 437 5.34 -19.95 -5.50
C SER A 437 6.18 -20.49 -6.65
N TYR A 438 5.50 -21.06 -7.63
CA TYR A 438 6.08 -21.60 -8.84
C TYR A 438 5.27 -21.13 -10.05
N MET A 439 5.95 -20.60 -11.05
CA MET A 439 5.33 -20.16 -12.29
C MET A 439 5.84 -20.96 -13.46
N GLN A 440 4.93 -21.48 -14.29
CA GLN A 440 5.22 -21.98 -15.62
C GLN A 440 4.87 -20.87 -16.62
N ALA A 441 5.85 -20.04 -16.95
CA ALA A 441 5.70 -18.93 -17.87
C ALA A 441 5.77 -19.39 -19.34
N THR A 442 5.33 -18.51 -20.25
CA THR A 442 5.39 -18.74 -21.70
C THR A 442 6.35 -17.77 -22.37
N ASN A 443 6.70 -18.04 -23.64
CA ASN A 443 7.45 -17.09 -24.47
C ASN A 443 6.68 -15.77 -24.71
N SER A 444 5.34 -15.81 -24.67
CA SER A 444 4.53 -14.61 -24.73
C SER A 444 4.75 -13.72 -23.51
N MET A 445 4.87 -14.34 -22.32
CA MET A 445 5.18 -13.60 -21.10
C MET A 445 6.59 -12.98 -21.12
N ALA A 446 7.58 -13.68 -21.65
CA ALA A 446 8.96 -13.19 -21.79
C ALA A 446 9.10 -12.08 -22.84
N SER A 447 8.13 -11.94 -23.77
CA SER A 447 8.21 -11.03 -24.90
C SER A 447 8.39 -9.55 -24.50
N ALA A 448 8.88 -8.75 -25.44
CA ALA A 448 9.10 -7.30 -25.28
C ALA A 448 7.83 -6.54 -24.86
N GLN A 449 6.65 -7.05 -25.21
CA GLN A 449 5.36 -6.42 -24.86
C GLN A 449 4.89 -6.72 -23.44
N VAL A 450 5.41 -7.76 -22.78
CA VAL A 450 4.94 -8.16 -21.45
C VAL A 450 6.03 -7.94 -20.40
N LYS A 451 7.05 -8.77 -20.35
CA LYS A 451 8.13 -8.66 -19.35
C LYS A 451 9.45 -8.15 -19.94
N ASN A 452 9.61 -8.19 -21.24
CA ASN A 452 10.80 -7.75 -21.95
C ASN A 452 12.08 -8.39 -21.40
N VAL A 453 12.10 -9.71 -21.27
CA VAL A 453 13.26 -10.46 -20.83
C VAL A 453 13.72 -11.40 -21.92
N THR A 454 14.91 -11.14 -22.46
CA THR A 454 15.57 -12.03 -23.44
C THR A 454 16.20 -13.20 -22.73
N ASN A 455 16.16 -14.41 -23.33
CA ASN A 455 16.69 -15.64 -22.76
C ASN A 455 16.12 -15.96 -21.34
N ALA A 456 14.83 -15.70 -21.15
CA ALA A 456 14.17 -15.89 -19.87
C ALA A 456 14.12 -17.37 -19.45
N SER A 457 14.31 -17.62 -18.14
CA SER A 457 13.83 -18.85 -17.50
C SER A 457 12.30 -18.83 -17.46
N LEU A 458 11.69 -19.91 -17.93
CA LEU A 458 10.23 -20.03 -17.99
C LEU A 458 9.65 -20.78 -16.78
N THR A 459 10.49 -21.17 -15.82
CA THR A 459 10.10 -21.87 -14.60
C THR A 459 10.61 -21.16 -13.35
N PRO A 460 10.31 -19.86 -13.20
CA PRO A 460 10.75 -19.11 -12.03
C PRO A 460 10.02 -19.59 -10.77
N GLN A 461 10.67 -19.37 -9.63
CA GLN A 461 10.15 -19.75 -8.33
C GLN A 461 10.51 -18.72 -7.25
N TRP A 462 9.78 -18.76 -6.17
CA TRP A 462 9.97 -17.90 -5.01
C TRP A 462 9.60 -18.63 -3.73
N ALA A 463 10.41 -18.46 -2.72
CA ALA A 463 10.13 -18.99 -1.40
C ALA A 463 10.41 -17.94 -0.33
N TYR A 464 9.65 -17.97 0.74
CA TYR A 464 9.91 -17.11 1.89
C TYR A 464 9.52 -17.75 3.22
N VAL A 465 10.17 -17.26 4.28
CA VAL A 465 9.76 -17.46 5.65
C VAL A 465 9.68 -16.11 6.34
N SER A 466 8.59 -15.84 7.02
CA SER A 466 8.37 -14.59 7.75
C SER A 466 8.02 -14.87 9.20
N LEU A 467 8.70 -14.19 10.12
CA LEU A 467 8.38 -14.10 11.53
C LEU A 467 7.77 -12.74 11.82
N LYS A 468 6.58 -12.71 12.40
CA LYS A 468 5.93 -11.47 12.84
C LYS A 468 5.64 -11.54 14.34
N ILE A 469 6.18 -10.58 15.07
CA ILE A 469 5.96 -10.40 16.51
C ILE A 469 5.26 -9.05 16.70
N SER A 470 4.08 -9.06 17.33
CA SER A 470 3.26 -7.85 17.49
C SER A 470 2.84 -7.68 18.96
N PRO A 471 3.76 -7.23 19.85
CA PRO A 471 3.49 -7.04 21.26
C PRO A 471 2.54 -5.85 21.49
N ASN A 472 1.74 -5.98 22.53
CA ASN A 472 0.98 -4.89 23.09
C ASN A 472 1.64 -4.48 24.41
N PHE A 473 2.36 -3.35 24.40
CA PHE A 473 3.11 -2.87 25.57
C PHE A 473 2.20 -2.18 26.57
N LEU A 474 1.18 -1.46 26.06
CA LEU A 474 0.19 -0.79 26.87
C LEU A 474 -1.18 -0.87 26.17
N ALA A 475 -2.03 -1.74 26.66
CA ALA A 475 -3.42 -1.82 26.22
C ALA A 475 -4.27 -0.88 27.08
N ALA A 476 -5.16 -0.14 26.43
CA ALA A 476 -6.22 0.54 27.15
C ALA A 476 -7.04 -0.51 27.94
N LYS A 477 -7.16 -0.34 29.24
CA LYS A 477 -8.07 -1.18 30.04
C LYS A 477 -9.48 -0.97 29.50
N LYS A 478 -10.15 -2.05 29.08
CA LYS A 478 -11.61 -1.98 28.89
C LYS A 478 -12.22 -1.69 30.26
N ILE A 479 -12.82 -0.53 30.39
CA ILE A 479 -13.63 -0.13 31.53
C ILE A 479 -15.08 -0.50 31.21
#